data_5f4daa79039387dc8f3ea613d64e1798
#
_entry.id   5f4daa79039387dc8f3ea613d64e1798
#
_cell.length_a   1.000
_cell.length_b   1.000
_cell.length_c   1.000
_cell.angle_alpha   90.00
_cell.angle_beta   90.00
_cell.angle_gamma   90.00
#
_symmetry.space_group_name_H-M   'P 1'
#
loop_
_entity.id
_entity.type
_entity.pdbx_description
1 polymer ?
#
loop_
_entity_poly.entity_id
_entity_poly.type
_entity_poly.pdbx_seq_one_letter_code
_entity_poly.pdbx_strand_id
1 'polypeptide(L)'
;MKKISLFIFLFSSFVFSQNDEKAQITETLNSWHAAAGSADFDAYFDLMTNDAVFIGTDATENWQRNAFMSFSKPYFDKGKAWNFTAVERNIYINNEADFAWFDELLDTQMKICRGSGVLKKIDGQWKVAHYVLSIAVPNDLVDELVELKKETDNTLLEKLKTN
;
A
#
# COMPACT_ATOMS: atom_id res chain seq x y z
N MET A 1 22.45 42.36 -8.73
CA MET A 1 21.92 41.34 -9.62
C MET A 1 22.49 39.91 -9.45
N LYS A 2 23.58 39.69 -8.68
CA LYS A 2 24.21 38.34 -8.50
C LYS A 2 23.49 37.42 -7.48
N LYS A 3 22.61 37.94 -6.59
CA LYS A 3 21.95 37.14 -5.53
C LYS A 3 20.68 36.41 -5.99
N ILE A 4 20.03 36.83 -7.07
CA ILE A 4 18.78 36.19 -7.57
C ILE A 4 19.05 34.89 -8.31
N SER A 5 20.19 34.76 -9.03
CA SER A 5 20.56 33.56 -9.77
C SER A 5 20.82 32.32 -8.85
N LEU A 6 21.34 32.55 -7.63
CA LEU A 6 21.64 31.47 -6.69
C LEU A 6 20.38 30.84 -6.08
N PHE A 7 19.31 31.63 -5.90
CA PHE A 7 18.05 31.16 -5.31
C PHE A 7 17.24 30.28 -6.30
N ILE A 8 17.30 30.60 -7.61
CA ILE A 8 16.63 29.81 -8.66
C ILE A 8 17.30 28.43 -8.82
N PHE A 9 18.62 28.35 -8.64
CA PHE A 9 19.37 27.10 -8.76
C PHE A 9 19.08 26.12 -7.60
N LEU A 10 18.90 26.63 -6.37
CA LEU A 10 18.53 25.81 -5.20
C LEU A 10 17.10 25.25 -5.32
N PHE A 11 16.17 26.01 -5.86
CA PHE A 11 14.78 25.59 -6.04
C PHE A 11 14.65 24.48 -7.13
N SER A 12 15.40 24.59 -8.22
CA SER A 12 15.42 23.58 -9.26
C SER A 12 16.01 22.24 -8.80
N SER A 13 17.03 22.26 -7.95
CA SER A 13 17.65 21.05 -7.39
C SER A 13 16.69 20.29 -6.47
N PHE A 14 15.85 20.99 -5.71
CA PHE A 14 14.87 20.37 -4.82
C PHE A 14 13.74 19.66 -5.60
N VAL A 15 13.26 20.25 -6.68
CA VAL A 15 12.21 19.65 -7.54
C VAL A 15 12.72 18.40 -8.25
N PHE A 16 13.96 18.39 -8.73
CA PHE A 16 14.58 17.20 -9.34
C PHE A 16 14.71 16.05 -8.33
N SER A 17 15.11 16.34 -7.10
CA SER A 17 15.23 15.34 -6.03
C SER A 17 13.88 14.69 -5.69
N GLN A 18 12.81 15.46 -5.56
CA GLN A 18 11.48 14.90 -5.26
C GLN A 18 10.90 14.04 -6.40
N ASN A 19 11.16 14.39 -7.64
CA ASN A 19 10.73 13.57 -8.79
C ASN A 19 11.47 12.23 -8.84
N ASP A 20 12.74 12.21 -8.50
CA ASP A 20 13.54 10.99 -8.40
C ASP A 20 13.03 10.07 -7.26
N GLU A 21 12.73 10.62 -6.10
CA GLU A 21 12.14 9.87 -4.98
C GLU A 21 10.76 9.27 -5.33
N LYS A 22 9.89 10.02 -6.01
CA LYS A 22 8.61 9.49 -6.48
C LYS A 22 8.77 8.34 -7.47
N ALA A 23 9.76 8.43 -8.36
CA ALA A 23 10.08 7.36 -9.30
C ALA A 23 10.55 6.10 -8.56
N GLN A 24 11.43 6.23 -7.57
CA GLN A 24 11.89 5.12 -6.73
C GLN A 24 10.75 4.47 -5.95
N ILE A 25 9.87 5.26 -5.34
CA ILE A 25 8.67 4.75 -4.63
C ILE A 25 7.76 4.00 -5.59
N THR A 26 7.53 4.54 -6.79
CA THR A 26 6.71 3.90 -7.82
C THR A 26 7.29 2.54 -8.20
N GLU A 27 8.60 2.45 -8.41
CA GLU A 27 9.28 1.20 -8.72
C GLU A 27 9.20 0.19 -7.58
N THR A 28 9.39 0.64 -6.33
CA THR A 28 9.23 -0.20 -5.14
C THR A 28 7.84 -0.81 -5.07
N LEU A 29 6.78 -0.02 -5.25
CA LEU A 29 5.40 -0.49 -5.21
C LEU A 29 5.06 -1.41 -6.38
N ASN A 30 5.57 -1.13 -7.58
CA ASN A 30 5.40 -1.99 -8.75
C ASN A 30 6.08 -3.35 -8.53
N SER A 31 7.33 -3.34 -8.04
CA SER A 31 8.07 -4.55 -7.70
C SER A 31 7.39 -5.36 -6.61
N TRP A 32 6.82 -4.69 -5.60
CA TRP A 32 6.07 -5.33 -4.53
C TRP A 32 4.82 -6.05 -5.04
N HIS A 33 4.02 -5.40 -5.89
CA HIS A 33 2.86 -6.04 -6.53
C HIS A 33 3.27 -7.15 -7.51
N ALA A 34 4.35 -6.97 -8.27
CA ALA A 34 4.86 -7.98 -9.19
C ALA A 34 5.35 -9.23 -8.45
N ALA A 35 6.02 -9.08 -7.31
CA ALA A 35 6.44 -10.19 -6.46
C ALA A 35 5.25 -11.03 -5.97
N ALA A 36 4.14 -10.39 -5.58
CA ALA A 36 2.90 -11.12 -5.27
C ALA A 36 2.33 -11.84 -6.49
N GLY A 37 2.29 -11.19 -7.64
CA GLY A 37 1.79 -11.77 -8.90
C GLY A 37 2.59 -12.97 -9.39
N SER A 38 3.91 -12.97 -9.17
CA SER A 38 4.81 -14.08 -9.50
C SER A 38 4.98 -15.10 -8.35
N ALA A 39 4.30 -14.90 -7.22
CA ALA A 39 4.44 -15.69 -6.00
C ALA A 39 5.88 -15.77 -5.48
N ASP A 40 6.65 -14.69 -5.64
CA ASP A 40 7.98 -14.54 -5.06
C ASP A 40 7.87 -14.05 -3.62
N PHE A 41 7.83 -14.99 -2.68
CA PHE A 41 7.63 -14.73 -1.27
C PHE A 41 8.73 -13.86 -0.67
N ASP A 42 9.98 -14.19 -0.96
CA ASP A 42 11.12 -13.48 -0.36
C ASP A 42 11.20 -12.06 -0.90
N ALA A 43 11.10 -11.86 -2.22
CA ALA A 43 11.08 -10.52 -2.82
C ALA A 43 9.91 -9.67 -2.31
N TYR A 44 8.73 -10.26 -2.10
CA TYR A 44 7.57 -9.57 -1.56
C TYR A 44 7.82 -9.01 -0.15
N PHE A 45 8.32 -9.87 0.75
CA PHE A 45 8.54 -9.48 2.14
C PHE A 45 9.80 -8.67 2.36
N ASP A 46 10.80 -8.76 1.49
CA ASP A 46 12.00 -7.92 1.54
C ASP A 46 11.70 -6.45 1.23
N LEU A 47 10.63 -6.18 0.48
CA LEU A 47 10.14 -4.82 0.22
C LEU A 47 9.25 -4.25 1.35
N MET A 48 9.01 -5.01 2.41
CA MET A 48 8.30 -4.55 3.61
C MET A 48 9.28 -4.26 4.75
N THR A 49 8.94 -3.31 5.63
CA THR A 49 9.70 -3.09 6.87
C THR A 49 9.47 -4.24 7.85
N ASN A 50 10.39 -4.45 8.79
CA ASN A 50 10.26 -5.52 9.79
C ASN A 50 9.05 -5.32 10.72
N ASP A 51 8.64 -4.08 10.92
CA ASP A 51 7.48 -3.64 11.73
C ASP A 51 6.24 -3.35 10.88
N ALA A 52 6.21 -3.80 9.62
CA ALA A 52 5.12 -3.51 8.71
C ALA A 52 3.78 -4.09 9.18
N VAL A 53 2.70 -3.34 8.87
CA VAL A 53 1.33 -3.75 9.11
C VAL A 53 0.60 -3.87 7.76
N PHE A 54 -0.07 -4.98 7.55
CA PHE A 54 -0.95 -5.21 6.42
C PHE A 54 -2.41 -5.36 6.89
N ILE A 55 -3.29 -4.52 6.36
CA ILE A 55 -4.73 -4.57 6.61
C ILE A 55 -5.40 -5.02 5.31
N GLY A 56 -6.02 -6.19 5.35
CA GLY A 56 -6.72 -6.76 4.21
C GLY A 56 -8.15 -6.24 4.05
N THR A 57 -8.90 -6.87 3.17
CA THR A 57 -10.26 -6.44 2.82
C THR A 57 -11.33 -6.85 3.83
N ASP A 58 -11.06 -7.84 4.66
CA ASP A 58 -11.95 -8.25 5.75
C ASP A 58 -11.67 -7.46 7.02
N ALA A 59 -12.69 -7.09 7.76
CA ALA A 59 -12.59 -6.28 8.97
C ALA A 59 -11.75 -6.93 10.10
N THR A 60 -11.50 -8.23 10.02
CA THR A 60 -10.67 -8.99 10.98
C THR A 60 -9.20 -9.09 10.53
N GLU A 61 -8.88 -8.65 9.34
CA GLU A 61 -7.57 -8.78 8.72
C GLU A 61 -6.67 -7.58 9.05
N ASN A 62 -6.01 -7.65 10.19
CA ASN A 62 -5.00 -6.68 10.63
C ASN A 62 -3.77 -7.45 11.11
N TRP A 63 -2.78 -7.61 10.24
CA TRP A 63 -1.60 -8.42 10.50
C TRP A 63 -0.33 -7.58 10.67
N GLN A 64 0.41 -7.89 11.73
CA GLN A 64 1.84 -7.58 11.77
C GLN A 64 2.58 -8.45 10.74
N ARG A 65 3.73 -7.96 10.23
CA ARG A 65 4.48 -8.62 9.15
C ARG A 65 4.64 -10.13 9.32
N ASN A 66 5.07 -10.61 10.49
CA ASN A 66 5.31 -12.04 10.72
C ASN A 66 4.02 -12.88 10.66
N ALA A 67 2.92 -12.36 11.19
CA ALA A 67 1.61 -13.01 11.08
C ALA A 67 1.14 -13.03 9.62
N PHE A 68 1.35 -11.95 8.88
CA PHE A 68 1.04 -11.88 7.47
C PHE A 68 1.90 -12.85 6.63
N MET A 69 3.19 -12.97 6.93
CA MET A 69 4.06 -14.00 6.33
C MET A 69 3.49 -15.41 6.52
N SER A 70 3.09 -15.73 7.75
CA SER A 70 2.52 -17.05 8.06
C SER A 70 1.20 -17.31 7.34
N PHE A 71 0.32 -16.31 7.29
CA PHE A 71 -0.96 -16.37 6.59
C PHE A 71 -0.78 -16.55 5.07
N SER A 72 0.12 -15.78 4.47
CA SER A 72 0.31 -15.73 3.02
C SER A 72 1.13 -16.89 2.46
N LYS A 73 2.05 -17.48 3.25
CA LYS A 73 2.98 -18.52 2.81
C LYS A 73 2.31 -19.64 2.00
N PRO A 74 1.18 -20.23 2.41
CA PRO A 74 0.54 -21.32 1.64
C PRO A 74 0.06 -20.89 0.24
N TYR A 75 -0.25 -19.60 0.03
CA TYR A 75 -0.65 -19.08 -1.27
C TYR A 75 0.57 -18.92 -2.19
N PHE A 76 1.65 -18.36 -1.67
CA PHE A 76 2.91 -18.25 -2.39
C PHE A 76 3.48 -19.63 -2.75
N ASP A 77 3.46 -20.60 -1.85
CA ASP A 77 3.97 -21.95 -2.09
C ASP A 77 3.19 -22.70 -3.19
N LYS A 78 1.93 -22.34 -3.41
CA LYS A 78 1.13 -22.88 -4.52
C LYS A 78 1.40 -22.17 -5.85
N GLY A 79 2.34 -21.22 -5.88
CA GLY A 79 2.64 -20.41 -7.06
C GLY A 79 1.51 -19.46 -7.46
N LYS A 80 0.61 -19.12 -6.53
CA LYS A 80 -0.57 -18.32 -6.80
C LYS A 80 -0.94 -17.47 -5.57
N ALA A 81 -0.34 -16.29 -5.45
CA ALA A 81 -0.72 -15.30 -4.46
C ALA A 81 -1.85 -14.40 -5.01
N TRP A 82 -1.71 -13.11 -4.99
CA TRP A 82 -2.67 -12.15 -5.54
C TRP A 82 -2.02 -11.36 -6.67
N ASN A 83 -2.84 -10.88 -7.58
CA ASN A 83 -2.36 -10.07 -8.70
C ASN A 83 -3.05 -8.71 -8.67
N PHE A 84 -2.26 -7.66 -8.48
CA PHE A 84 -2.70 -6.27 -8.43
C PHE A 84 -1.96 -5.46 -9.49
N THR A 85 -2.72 -4.72 -10.30
CA THR A 85 -2.16 -3.79 -11.28
C THR A 85 -2.62 -2.39 -10.92
N ALA A 86 -1.69 -1.51 -10.56
CA ALA A 86 -2.02 -0.11 -10.29
C ALA A 86 -2.44 0.59 -11.58
N VAL A 87 -3.65 1.16 -11.60
CA VAL A 87 -4.20 1.94 -12.72
C VAL A 87 -4.15 3.44 -12.45
N GLU A 88 -4.06 3.82 -11.18
CA GLU A 88 -3.84 5.20 -10.72
C GLU A 88 -3.02 5.15 -9.43
N ARG A 89 -2.10 6.09 -9.22
CA ARG A 89 -1.34 6.21 -7.98
C ARG A 89 -0.95 7.64 -7.69
N ASN A 90 -1.18 8.08 -6.45
CA ASN A 90 -0.76 9.36 -5.93
C ASN A 90 0.27 9.14 -4.82
N ILE A 91 1.41 9.86 -4.88
CA ILE A 91 2.51 9.72 -3.93
C ILE A 91 2.84 11.07 -3.34
N TYR A 92 2.91 11.12 -2.03
CA TYR A 92 3.23 12.27 -1.20
C TYR A 92 4.44 11.95 -0.34
N ILE A 93 5.42 12.86 -0.27
CA ILE A 93 6.70 12.66 0.42
C ILE A 93 6.91 13.80 1.40
N ASN A 94 7.41 13.48 2.60
CA ASN A 94 7.79 14.51 3.58
C ASN A 94 9.04 15.29 3.12
N ASN A 95 9.36 16.38 3.83
CA ASN A 95 10.46 17.27 3.44
C ASN A 95 11.83 16.60 3.52
N GLU A 96 12.02 15.68 4.45
CA GLU A 96 13.25 14.92 4.69
C GLU A 96 13.48 13.80 3.69
N ALA A 97 12.48 13.46 2.87
CA ALA A 97 12.47 12.37 1.90
C ALA A 97 12.85 11.00 2.50
N ASP A 98 12.35 10.72 3.71
CA ASP A 98 12.53 9.46 4.43
C ASP A 98 11.19 8.77 4.78
N PHE A 99 10.07 9.48 4.56
CA PHE A 99 8.72 9.03 4.81
C PHE A 99 7.79 9.44 3.65
N ALA A 100 6.97 8.52 3.20
CA ALA A 100 5.99 8.77 2.16
C ALA A 100 4.65 8.10 2.48
N TRP A 101 3.56 8.68 1.99
CA TRP A 101 2.25 8.03 1.95
C TRP A 101 1.72 8.05 0.53
N PHE A 102 0.86 7.11 0.23
CA PHE A 102 0.28 6.96 -1.09
C PHE A 102 -1.14 6.41 -1.05
N ASP A 103 -1.85 6.63 -2.11
CA ASP A 103 -3.07 5.91 -2.47
C ASP A 103 -2.99 5.42 -3.91
N GLU A 104 -3.71 4.35 -4.21
CA GLU A 104 -3.77 3.79 -5.55
C GLU A 104 -5.12 3.13 -5.84
N LEU A 105 -5.52 3.17 -7.10
CA LEU A 105 -6.58 2.30 -7.62
C LEU A 105 -5.93 1.10 -8.31
N LEU A 106 -6.46 -0.07 -8.02
CA LEU A 106 -5.93 -1.34 -8.48
C LEU A 106 -6.97 -2.08 -9.31
N ASP A 107 -6.57 -2.63 -10.46
CA ASP A 107 -7.28 -3.72 -11.12
C ASP A 107 -6.85 -5.05 -10.48
N THR A 108 -7.81 -5.78 -9.95
CA THR A 108 -7.59 -7.02 -9.20
C THR A 108 -8.61 -8.09 -9.58
N GLN A 109 -8.43 -9.31 -9.06
CA GLN A 109 -9.44 -10.37 -9.16
C GLN A 109 -10.78 -10.01 -8.47
N MET A 110 -10.77 -9.02 -7.56
CA MET A 110 -11.96 -8.45 -6.89
C MET A 110 -12.51 -7.22 -7.62
N LYS A 111 -12.04 -6.95 -8.85
CA LYS A 111 -12.27 -5.73 -9.62
C LYS A 111 -11.54 -4.54 -8.99
N ILE A 112 -12.13 -3.35 -9.03
CA ILE A 112 -11.46 -2.14 -8.54
C ILE A 112 -11.33 -2.20 -7.02
N CYS A 113 -10.08 -2.20 -6.56
CA CYS A 113 -9.73 -2.00 -5.16
C CYS A 113 -9.02 -0.67 -4.97
N ARG A 114 -9.05 -0.16 -3.75
CA ARG A 114 -8.22 0.95 -3.30
C ARG A 114 -7.16 0.42 -2.37
N GLY A 115 -5.89 0.67 -2.73
CA GLY A 115 -4.76 0.53 -1.84
C GLY A 115 -4.38 1.89 -1.27
N SER A 116 -3.95 1.92 -0.03
CA SER A 116 -3.28 3.09 0.55
C SER A 116 -2.24 2.64 1.56
N GLY A 117 -1.19 3.43 1.73
CA GLY A 117 -0.14 2.98 2.63
C GLY A 117 0.92 4.03 2.91
N VAL A 118 1.90 3.56 3.66
CA VAL A 118 3.06 4.33 4.09
C VAL A 118 4.32 3.59 3.72
N LEU A 119 5.31 4.33 3.23
CA LEU A 119 6.67 3.83 3.04
C LEU A 119 7.64 4.59 3.96
N LYS A 120 8.66 3.88 4.41
CA LYS A 120 9.83 4.44 5.10
C LYS A 120 11.08 4.18 4.27
N LYS A 121 12.00 5.12 4.25
CA LYS A 121 13.31 4.93 3.62
C LYS A 121 14.28 4.37 4.66
N ILE A 122 14.75 3.14 4.45
CA ILE A 122 15.67 2.43 5.34
C ILE A 122 16.94 2.10 4.57
N ASP A 123 18.08 2.54 5.04
CA ASP A 123 19.37 2.36 4.38
C ASP A 123 19.37 2.77 2.89
N GLY A 124 18.67 3.88 2.59
CA GLY A 124 18.54 4.43 1.25
C GLY A 124 17.50 3.73 0.36
N GLN A 125 16.78 2.73 0.85
CA GLN A 125 15.75 1.99 0.11
C GLN A 125 14.34 2.26 0.67
N TRP A 126 13.38 2.51 -0.21
CA TRP A 126 11.98 2.61 0.17
C TRP A 126 11.38 1.24 0.46
N LYS A 127 10.70 1.12 1.61
CA LYS A 127 10.01 -0.11 2.04
C LYS A 127 8.61 0.19 2.53
N VAL A 128 7.68 -0.71 2.25
CA VAL A 128 6.28 -0.62 2.70
C VAL A 128 6.22 -0.86 4.21
N ALA A 129 5.75 0.13 4.96
CA ALA A 129 5.62 0.06 6.42
C ALA A 129 4.17 -0.15 6.87
N HIS A 130 3.22 0.31 6.07
CA HIS A 130 1.79 0.11 6.33
C HIS A 130 1.05 0.03 5.00
N TYR A 131 0.08 -0.88 4.91
CA TYR A 131 -0.79 -0.99 3.74
C TYR A 131 -2.21 -1.36 4.14
N VAL A 132 -3.18 -0.72 3.51
CA VAL A 132 -4.60 -1.01 3.63
C VAL A 132 -5.15 -1.30 2.25
N LEU A 133 -5.83 -2.43 2.10
CA LEU A 133 -6.54 -2.80 0.89
C LEU A 133 -8.06 -2.77 1.15
N SER A 134 -8.82 -2.15 0.27
CA SER A 134 -10.28 -2.12 0.36
C SER A 134 -10.91 -2.31 -1.01
N ILE A 135 -12.01 -3.04 -1.08
CA ILE A 135 -12.82 -3.12 -2.30
C ILE A 135 -13.51 -1.77 -2.49
N ALA A 136 -13.34 -1.15 -3.66
CA ALA A 136 -14.03 0.08 -4.01
C ALA A 136 -15.46 -0.23 -4.48
N VAL A 137 -16.45 0.27 -3.75
CA VAL A 137 -17.86 0.02 -4.06
C VAL A 137 -18.46 1.26 -4.73
N PRO A 138 -19.10 1.14 -5.91
CA PRO A 138 -19.87 2.24 -6.50
C PRO A 138 -20.98 2.71 -5.55
N ASN A 139 -21.19 4.02 -5.47
CA ASN A 139 -22.17 4.60 -4.54
C ASN A 139 -23.59 4.02 -4.74
N ASP A 140 -23.95 3.74 -5.96
CA ASP A 140 -25.29 3.19 -6.30
C ASP A 140 -25.51 1.76 -5.80
N LEU A 141 -24.45 1.04 -5.40
CA LEU A 141 -24.52 -0.33 -4.90
C LEU A 141 -24.32 -0.41 -3.36
N VAL A 142 -24.14 0.71 -2.70
CA VAL A 142 -23.84 0.73 -1.25
C VAL A 142 -25.00 0.14 -0.44
N ASP A 143 -26.24 0.50 -0.74
CA ASP A 143 -27.40 0.04 0.02
C ASP A 143 -27.57 -1.49 -0.08
N GLU A 144 -27.38 -2.06 -1.28
CA GLU A 144 -27.43 -3.51 -1.49
C GLU A 144 -26.31 -4.22 -0.73
N LEU A 145 -25.10 -3.67 -0.78
CA LEU A 145 -23.95 -4.23 -0.04
C LEU A 145 -24.17 -4.17 1.48
N VAL A 146 -24.74 -3.08 2.00
CA VAL A 146 -25.08 -2.93 3.43
C VAL A 146 -26.04 -4.03 3.87
N GLU A 147 -27.09 -4.31 3.11
CA GLU A 147 -28.01 -5.39 3.43
C GLU A 147 -27.36 -6.79 3.37
N LEU A 148 -26.47 -7.03 2.39
CA LEU A 148 -25.75 -8.31 2.27
C LEU A 148 -24.83 -8.60 3.46
N LYS A 149 -24.16 -7.59 3.99
CA LYS A 149 -23.16 -7.75 5.08
C LYS A 149 -23.74 -7.54 6.49
N LYS A 150 -24.96 -7.07 6.61
CA LYS A 150 -25.60 -6.58 7.83
C LYS A 150 -25.51 -7.54 9.02
N GLU A 151 -25.86 -8.80 8.85
CA GLU A 151 -25.83 -9.79 9.93
C GLU A 151 -24.41 -10.09 10.39
N THR A 152 -23.48 -10.26 9.45
CA THR A 152 -22.07 -10.51 9.73
C THR A 152 -21.44 -9.33 10.45
N ASP A 153 -21.68 -8.12 9.95
CA ASP A 153 -21.16 -6.90 10.56
C ASP A 153 -21.73 -6.65 11.96
N ASN A 154 -23.04 -6.84 12.16
CA ASN A 154 -23.65 -6.66 13.47
C ASN A 154 -23.04 -7.63 14.49
N THR A 155 -22.83 -8.88 14.13
CA THR A 155 -22.19 -9.87 15.01
C THR A 155 -20.75 -9.43 15.38
N LEU A 156 -19.98 -8.93 14.43
CA LEU A 156 -18.63 -8.44 14.70
C LEU A 156 -18.65 -7.18 15.56
N LEU A 157 -19.56 -6.23 15.26
CA LEU A 157 -19.70 -4.99 16.02
C LEU A 157 -20.08 -5.25 17.49
N GLU A 158 -20.97 -6.18 17.78
CA GLU A 158 -21.31 -6.60 19.12
C GLU A 158 -20.09 -7.11 19.87
N LYS A 159 -19.30 -8.00 19.22
CA LYS A 159 -18.06 -8.53 19.79
C LYS A 159 -17.03 -7.43 20.08
N LEU A 160 -16.85 -6.47 19.16
CA LEU A 160 -15.85 -5.40 19.30
C LEU A 160 -16.24 -4.37 20.38
N LYS A 161 -17.54 -4.14 20.62
CA LYS A 161 -18.02 -3.19 21.64
C LYS A 161 -17.94 -3.75 23.05
N THR A 162 -17.79 -5.06 23.21
CA THR A 162 -17.70 -5.74 24.52
C THR A 162 -16.27 -5.99 25.00
N ASN A 163 -15.26 -5.67 24.19
CA ASN A 163 -13.85 -5.69 24.54
C ASN A 163 -13.36 -4.28 24.89
#